data_2497e7b19637ff730df280893e50f50d
#
_entry.id   2497e7b19637ff730df280893e50f50d
#
_cell.length_a   1.000
_cell.length_b   1.000
_cell.length_c   1.000
_cell.angle_alpha   90.00
_cell.angle_beta   90.00
_cell.angle_gamma   90.00
#
_symmetry.space_group_name_H-M   'P 1'
#
loop_
_entity.id
_entity.type
_entity.pdbx_description
1 polymer ?
#
loop_
_entity_poly.entity_id
_entity_poly.type
_entity_poly.pdbx_seq_one_letter_code
_entity_poly.pdbx_strand_id
1 'polypeptide(L)'
;VDKFMGDCVMAFWNAPLYQSNHAELAVKAASEIEKMVPMINKLILQRAGAEWPVKEISIGVGIATGDVVVGNFGSQSRLSYSVIGDTVNLAARIESFVKETGITTTVCEATARLSASKFLIEMDSIEVRGRVSKEKVFGLYKFTDEEETIHNKILEARLLENSQELRECLNAVKPDSY
;
A
#
# COMPACT_ATOMS: atom_id res chain seq x y z
N VAL A 1 6.33 -13.57 5.89
CA VAL A 1 4.99 -14.05 5.51
C VAL A 1 4.43 -14.79 6.70
N ASP A 2 3.20 -14.48 7.07
CA ASP A 2 2.46 -15.21 8.11
C ASP A 2 1.73 -16.42 7.49
N LYS A 3 0.77 -16.15 6.64
CA LYS A 3 -0.10 -17.19 6.07
C LYS A 3 -0.67 -16.83 4.70
N PHE A 4 -1.15 -17.84 4.02
CA PHE A 4 -1.99 -17.72 2.83
C PHE A 4 -3.46 -18.00 3.22
N MET A 5 -4.38 -17.18 2.72
CA MET A 5 -5.83 -17.29 2.95
C MET A 5 -6.53 -17.25 1.59
N GLY A 6 -6.66 -18.42 0.94
CA GLY A 6 -7.04 -18.45 -0.47
C GLY A 6 -5.96 -17.83 -1.35
N ASP A 7 -6.30 -16.81 -2.11
CA ASP A 7 -5.41 -16.01 -2.94
C ASP A 7 -4.76 -14.83 -2.18
N CYS A 8 -5.18 -14.57 -0.94
CA CYS A 8 -4.63 -13.50 -0.11
C CYS A 8 -3.37 -13.96 0.62
N VAL A 9 -2.39 -13.07 0.72
CA VAL A 9 -1.15 -13.26 1.50
C VAL A 9 -1.11 -12.27 2.65
N MET A 10 -0.96 -12.77 3.87
CA MET A 10 -0.73 -11.96 5.06
C MET A 10 0.74 -11.97 5.44
N ALA A 11 1.30 -10.80 5.73
CA ALA A 11 2.66 -10.65 6.21
C ALA A 11 2.73 -9.55 7.27
N PHE A 12 3.74 -9.62 8.15
CA PHE A 12 4.02 -8.60 9.14
C PHE A 12 5.53 -8.42 9.35
N TRP A 13 5.91 -7.26 9.86
CA TRP A 13 7.27 -6.84 10.13
C TRP A 13 7.45 -6.50 11.61
N ASN A 14 8.66 -6.30 12.06
CA ASN A 14 9.02 -5.93 13.42
C ASN A 14 8.82 -7.04 14.46
N ALA A 15 8.63 -8.28 14.03
CA ALA A 15 8.57 -9.45 14.91
C ALA A 15 8.97 -10.72 14.11
N PRO A 16 9.68 -11.68 14.73
CA PRO A 16 10.15 -11.70 16.15
C PRO A 16 11.34 -10.78 16.39
N LEU A 17 11.99 -10.28 15.34
CA LEU A 17 13.15 -9.39 15.45
C LEU A 17 12.70 -7.93 15.30
N TYR A 18 13.21 -7.07 16.17
CA TYR A 18 12.96 -5.63 16.10
C TYR A 18 13.51 -5.02 14.80
N GLN A 19 12.71 -4.21 14.11
CA GLN A 19 13.04 -3.51 12.89
C GLN A 19 12.52 -2.08 12.98
N SER A 20 13.38 -1.11 13.23
CA SER A 20 12.99 0.30 13.37
C SER A 20 12.35 0.88 12.10
N ASN A 21 12.75 0.37 10.93
CA ASN A 21 12.26 0.77 9.61
C ASN A 21 11.18 -0.17 9.05
N HIS A 22 10.42 -0.86 9.90
CA HIS A 22 9.41 -1.85 9.49
C HIS A 22 8.37 -1.31 8.49
N ALA A 23 7.93 -0.06 8.66
CA ALA A 23 6.97 0.57 7.77
C ALA A 23 7.55 0.80 6.36
N GLU A 24 8.79 1.27 6.29
CA GLU A 24 9.53 1.43 5.02
C GLU A 24 9.71 0.08 4.32
N LEU A 25 10.11 -0.95 5.06
CA LEU A 25 10.27 -2.30 4.52
C LEU A 25 8.96 -2.86 3.96
N ALA A 26 7.83 -2.61 4.62
CA ALA A 26 6.52 -3.02 4.15
C ALA A 26 6.12 -2.31 2.84
N VAL A 27 6.29 -0.99 2.77
CA VAL A 27 6.04 -0.19 1.55
C VAL A 27 6.96 -0.62 0.41
N LYS A 28 8.23 -0.85 0.69
CA LYS A 28 9.20 -1.37 -0.30
C LYS A 28 8.79 -2.74 -0.83
N ALA A 29 8.38 -3.66 0.05
CA ALA A 29 7.91 -4.98 -0.37
C ALA A 29 6.70 -4.88 -1.29
N ALA A 30 5.71 -4.02 -0.97
CA ALA A 30 4.56 -3.76 -1.82
C ALA A 30 4.98 -3.24 -3.20
N SER A 31 5.87 -2.25 -3.25
CA SER A 31 6.40 -1.71 -4.51
C SER A 31 7.09 -2.78 -5.36
N GLU A 32 7.87 -3.67 -4.75
CA GLU A 32 8.52 -4.76 -5.49
C GLU A 32 7.52 -5.79 -6.01
N ILE A 33 6.49 -6.14 -5.23
CA ILE A 33 5.40 -7.02 -5.67
C ILE A 33 4.70 -6.42 -6.89
N GLU A 34 4.35 -5.14 -6.83
CA GLU A 34 3.70 -4.44 -7.94
C GLU A 34 4.53 -4.48 -9.24
N LYS A 35 5.86 -4.32 -9.15
CA LYS A 35 6.77 -4.41 -10.30
C LYS A 35 6.78 -5.82 -10.93
N MET A 36 6.51 -6.85 -10.13
CA MET A 36 6.49 -8.23 -10.60
C MET A 36 5.20 -8.61 -11.33
N VAL A 37 4.08 -7.96 -11.05
CA VAL A 37 2.76 -8.32 -11.63
C VAL A 37 2.76 -8.33 -13.17
N PRO A 38 3.29 -7.33 -13.89
CA PRO A 38 3.33 -7.37 -15.35
C PRO A 38 4.15 -8.54 -15.91
N MET A 39 5.25 -8.89 -15.24
CA MET A 39 6.06 -10.05 -15.63
C MET A 39 5.30 -11.36 -15.40
N ILE A 40 4.61 -11.50 -14.29
CA ILE A 40 3.78 -12.66 -13.97
C ILE A 40 2.65 -12.80 -15.01
N ASN A 41 1.98 -11.72 -15.34
CA ASN A 41 0.92 -11.70 -16.37
C ASN A 41 1.47 -12.15 -17.73
N LYS A 42 2.65 -11.68 -18.11
CA LYS A 42 3.32 -12.14 -19.34
C LYS A 42 3.61 -13.65 -19.31
N LEU A 43 4.08 -14.18 -18.18
CA LEU A 43 4.33 -15.61 -18.02
C LEU A 43 3.05 -16.44 -18.07
N ILE A 44 1.96 -15.95 -17.48
CA ILE A 44 0.64 -16.60 -17.55
C ILE A 44 0.20 -16.73 -19.01
N LEU A 45 0.23 -15.62 -19.75
CA LEU A 45 -0.15 -15.62 -21.18
C LEU A 45 0.70 -16.58 -22.03
N GLN A 46 2.01 -16.65 -21.76
CA GLN A 46 2.91 -17.53 -22.49
C GLN A 46 2.69 -19.02 -22.20
N ARG A 47 2.33 -19.38 -20.96
CA ARG A 47 2.21 -20.78 -20.54
C ARG A 47 0.81 -21.35 -20.67
N ALA A 48 -0.19 -20.52 -20.49
CA ALA A 48 -1.58 -20.96 -20.37
C ALA A 48 -2.30 -21.17 -21.72
N GLY A 49 -1.78 -20.60 -22.82
CA GLY A 49 -2.46 -20.60 -24.11
C GLY A 49 -3.74 -19.76 -24.14
N ALA A 50 -4.36 -19.70 -25.33
CA ALA A 50 -5.53 -18.85 -25.56
C ALA A 50 -6.81 -19.32 -24.83
N GLU A 51 -6.85 -20.57 -24.37
CA GLU A 51 -8.03 -21.20 -23.73
C GLU A 51 -8.06 -21.03 -22.19
N TRP A 52 -7.00 -20.45 -21.60
CA TRP A 52 -6.97 -20.24 -20.15
C TRP A 52 -7.96 -19.14 -19.73
N PRO A 53 -8.83 -19.40 -18.72
CA PRO A 53 -9.89 -18.46 -18.33
C PRO A 53 -9.36 -17.16 -17.70
N VAL A 54 -8.17 -17.20 -17.08
CA VAL A 54 -7.53 -16.04 -16.43
C VAL A 54 -6.54 -15.43 -17.39
N LYS A 55 -6.86 -14.26 -17.94
CA LYS A 55 -6.00 -13.53 -18.87
C LYS A 55 -4.98 -12.64 -18.15
N GLU A 56 -5.35 -12.12 -17.00
CA GLU A 56 -4.56 -11.18 -16.24
C GLU A 56 -4.89 -11.27 -14.76
N ILE A 57 -3.88 -11.19 -13.90
CA ILE A 57 -4.06 -11.01 -12.46
C ILE A 57 -3.80 -9.56 -12.08
N SER A 58 -4.58 -9.07 -11.14
CA SER A 58 -4.35 -7.81 -10.44
C SER A 58 -4.21 -8.08 -8.94
N ILE A 59 -3.53 -7.20 -8.24
CA ILE A 59 -3.35 -7.29 -6.79
C ILE A 59 -3.85 -6.03 -6.12
N GLY A 60 -4.30 -6.17 -4.88
CA GLY A 60 -4.49 -5.07 -3.95
C GLY A 60 -3.59 -5.27 -2.73
N VAL A 61 -2.97 -4.21 -2.24
CA VAL A 61 -2.11 -4.25 -1.06
C VAL A 61 -2.56 -3.21 -0.05
N GLY A 62 -2.93 -3.65 1.15
CA GLY A 62 -3.25 -2.79 2.28
C GLY A 62 -2.20 -2.92 3.38
N ILE A 63 -1.62 -1.79 3.81
CA ILE A 63 -0.59 -1.78 4.86
C ILE A 63 -1.06 -0.91 6.02
N ALA A 64 -1.06 -1.47 7.23
CA ALA A 64 -1.34 -0.72 8.45
C ALA A 64 -0.23 -0.91 9.47
N THR A 65 0.12 0.18 10.16
CA THR A 65 1.06 0.20 11.27
C THR A 65 0.35 0.56 12.56
N GLY A 66 0.58 -0.22 13.60
CA GLY A 66 0.01 -0.02 14.94
C GLY A 66 0.27 -1.20 15.85
N ASP A 67 -0.26 -1.12 17.05
CA ASP A 67 -0.08 -2.15 18.07
C ASP A 67 -0.80 -3.44 17.69
N VAL A 68 -0.10 -4.56 17.88
CA VAL A 68 -0.61 -5.92 17.68
C VAL A 68 -0.04 -6.85 18.76
N VAL A 69 -0.77 -7.90 19.04
CA VAL A 69 -0.26 -9.00 19.87
C VAL A 69 0.34 -10.04 18.94
N VAL A 70 1.62 -10.35 19.16
CA VAL A 70 2.38 -11.35 18.38
C VAL A 70 2.67 -12.56 19.23
N GLY A 71 2.45 -13.76 18.70
CA GLY A 71 2.73 -14.97 19.46
C GLY A 71 2.27 -16.23 18.76
N ASN A 72 2.35 -17.35 19.49
CA ASN A 72 1.83 -18.63 19.02
C ASN A 72 0.35 -18.74 19.36
N PHE A 73 -0.49 -18.79 18.33
CA PHE A 73 -1.94 -18.94 18.46
C PHE A 73 -2.38 -20.30 17.93
N GLY A 74 -3.38 -20.90 18.59
CA GLY A 74 -3.95 -22.15 18.16
C GLY A 74 -4.21 -23.12 19.31
N SER A 75 -4.40 -24.39 18.97
CA SER A 75 -4.56 -25.48 19.94
C SER A 75 -3.21 -26.15 20.24
N GLN A 76 -3.16 -27.01 21.27
CA GLN A 76 -1.96 -27.78 21.60
C GLN A 76 -1.42 -28.62 20.43
N SER A 77 -2.29 -29.03 19.52
CA SER A 77 -1.93 -29.84 18.35
C SER A 77 -1.60 -29.02 17.09
N ARG A 78 -1.93 -27.70 17.08
CA ARG A 78 -1.70 -26.84 15.92
C ARG A 78 -1.47 -25.41 16.35
N LEU A 79 -0.22 -25.03 16.46
CA LEU A 79 0.23 -23.67 16.78
C LEU A 79 0.72 -22.96 15.52
N SER A 80 0.35 -21.70 15.38
CA SER A 80 0.86 -20.79 14.35
C SER A 80 1.38 -19.53 15.00
N TYR A 81 2.62 -19.15 14.70
CA TYR A 81 3.16 -17.87 15.06
C TYR A 81 2.54 -16.79 14.16
N SER A 82 1.79 -15.88 14.75
CA SER A 82 0.96 -14.93 14.01
C SER A 82 0.74 -13.65 14.81
N VAL A 83 -0.08 -12.73 14.28
CA VAL A 83 -0.45 -11.47 14.90
C VAL A 83 -1.97 -11.34 15.01
N ILE A 84 -2.44 -10.70 16.09
CA ILE A 84 -3.85 -10.36 16.33
C ILE A 84 -3.92 -8.91 16.80
N GLY A 85 -4.90 -8.16 16.29
CA GLY A 85 -5.16 -6.79 16.71
C GLY A 85 -6.01 -6.02 15.70
N ASP A 86 -6.49 -4.86 16.13
CA ASP A 86 -7.28 -3.97 15.27
C ASP A 86 -6.50 -3.48 14.04
N THR A 87 -5.19 -3.37 14.17
CA THR A 87 -4.28 -3.00 13.07
C THR A 87 -4.33 -4.03 11.93
N VAL A 88 -4.50 -5.33 12.24
CA VAL A 88 -4.66 -6.38 11.22
C VAL A 88 -5.96 -6.19 10.45
N ASN A 89 -7.05 -5.90 11.16
CA ASN A 89 -8.35 -5.62 10.56
C ASN A 89 -8.33 -4.32 9.73
N LEU A 90 -7.57 -3.32 10.18
CA LEU A 90 -7.37 -2.09 9.44
C LEU A 90 -6.66 -2.34 8.11
N ALA A 91 -5.59 -3.14 8.09
CA ALA A 91 -4.87 -3.50 6.87
C ALA A 91 -5.79 -4.16 5.83
N ALA A 92 -6.64 -5.11 6.26
CA ALA A 92 -7.61 -5.76 5.39
C ALA A 92 -8.67 -4.79 4.82
N ARG A 93 -9.11 -3.81 5.61
CA ARG A 93 -10.05 -2.77 5.14
C ARG A 93 -9.42 -1.83 4.14
N ILE A 94 -8.17 -1.42 4.39
CA ILE A 94 -7.40 -0.58 3.47
C ILE A 94 -7.18 -1.32 2.14
N GLU A 95 -6.91 -2.63 2.20
CA GLU A 95 -6.81 -3.46 0.98
C GLU A 95 -8.13 -3.45 0.19
N SER A 96 -9.27 -3.61 0.88
CA SER A 96 -10.58 -3.60 0.21
C SER A 96 -10.89 -2.26 -0.47
N PHE A 97 -10.39 -1.15 0.08
CA PHE A 97 -10.53 0.19 -0.49
C PHE A 97 -9.79 0.36 -1.84
N VAL A 98 -8.73 -0.42 -2.08
CA VAL A 98 -8.00 -0.47 -3.36
C VAL A 98 -8.94 -0.70 -4.54
N LYS A 99 -9.94 -1.58 -4.38
CA LYS A 99 -10.88 -1.93 -5.45
C LYS A 99 -11.73 -0.75 -5.94
N GLU A 100 -11.93 0.24 -5.08
CA GLU A 100 -12.73 1.43 -5.37
C GLU A 100 -11.91 2.52 -6.05
N THR A 101 -10.59 2.55 -5.80
CA THR A 101 -9.70 3.65 -6.21
C THR A 101 -8.84 3.34 -7.42
N GLY A 102 -8.66 2.05 -7.75
CA GLY A 102 -7.76 1.63 -8.80
C GLY A 102 -6.27 1.74 -8.47
N ILE A 103 -5.92 2.16 -7.25
CA ILE A 103 -4.53 2.25 -6.77
C ILE A 103 -4.16 0.92 -6.12
N THR A 104 -3.08 0.32 -6.58
CA THR A 104 -2.67 -1.03 -6.17
C THR A 104 -2.27 -1.13 -4.70
N THR A 105 -1.53 -0.16 -4.17
CA THR A 105 -1.06 -0.16 -2.77
C THR A 105 -1.59 1.04 -2.02
N THR A 106 -2.26 0.78 -0.90
CA THR A 106 -2.75 1.80 0.02
C THR A 106 -2.27 1.53 1.44
N VAL A 107 -2.05 2.60 2.19
CA VAL A 107 -1.50 2.51 3.56
C VAL A 107 -2.25 3.43 4.52
N CYS A 108 -2.24 3.11 5.83
CA CYS A 108 -2.77 4.00 6.87
C CYS A 108 -1.83 5.18 7.15
N GLU A 109 -2.34 6.20 7.85
CA GLU A 109 -1.59 7.40 8.21
C GLU A 109 -0.30 7.08 8.98
N ALA A 110 -0.35 6.16 9.93
CA ALA A 110 0.83 5.76 10.71
C ALA A 110 1.93 5.15 9.84
N THR A 111 1.57 4.32 8.86
CA THR A 111 2.51 3.76 7.88
C THR A 111 3.11 4.85 7.00
N ALA A 112 2.28 5.77 6.48
CA ALA A 112 2.74 6.86 5.63
C ALA A 112 3.76 7.74 6.36
N ARG A 113 3.48 8.10 7.61
CA ARG A 113 4.39 8.91 8.44
C ARG A 113 5.69 8.20 8.76
N LEU A 114 5.66 6.90 9.10
CA LEU A 114 6.84 6.15 9.53
C LEU A 114 7.72 5.68 8.37
N SER A 115 7.14 5.43 7.19
CA SER A 115 7.91 5.07 6.00
C SER A 115 8.65 6.24 5.39
N ALA A 116 8.23 7.49 5.70
CA ALA A 116 8.77 8.73 5.14
C ALA A 116 8.87 8.72 3.59
N SER A 117 8.02 7.94 2.94
CA SER A 117 8.02 7.82 1.48
C SER A 117 7.34 9.03 0.84
N LYS A 118 8.06 9.74 -0.02
CA LYS A 118 7.52 10.87 -0.80
C LYS A 118 6.50 10.47 -1.87
N PHE A 119 6.38 9.17 -2.15
CA PHE A 119 5.44 8.63 -3.13
C PHE A 119 4.08 8.24 -2.54
N LEU A 120 3.88 8.46 -1.24
CA LEU A 120 2.61 8.25 -0.57
C LEU A 120 1.80 9.55 -0.52
N ILE A 121 0.68 9.56 -1.23
CA ILE A 121 -0.21 10.71 -1.36
C ILE A 121 -1.51 10.46 -0.60
N GLU A 122 -1.95 11.43 0.20
CA GLU A 122 -3.24 11.35 0.90
C GLU A 122 -4.37 11.32 -0.14
N MET A 123 -5.22 10.30 -0.03
CA MET A 123 -6.33 10.07 -0.95
C MET A 123 -7.67 10.44 -0.32
N ASP A 124 -8.03 9.74 0.76
CA ASP A 124 -9.33 9.83 1.41
C ASP A 124 -9.21 9.39 2.87
N SER A 125 -10.34 9.33 3.54
CA SER A 125 -10.46 8.78 4.90
C SER A 125 -11.57 7.74 4.97
N ILE A 126 -11.27 6.58 5.56
CA ILE A 126 -12.22 5.48 5.74
C ILE A 126 -12.75 5.43 7.17
N GLU A 127 -14.00 5.01 7.32
CA GLU A 127 -14.56 4.74 8.63
C GLU A 127 -14.06 3.40 9.17
N VAL A 128 -13.49 3.41 10.37
CA VAL A 128 -13.05 2.20 11.05
C VAL A 128 -14.04 1.84 12.15
N ARG A 129 -14.65 0.66 12.04
CA ARG A 129 -15.64 0.19 13.03
C ARG A 129 -15.03 0.18 14.42
N GLY A 130 -15.68 0.84 15.37
CA GLY A 130 -15.22 0.95 16.75
C GLY A 130 -14.28 2.14 17.02
N ARG A 131 -13.96 2.97 16.02
CA ARG A 131 -13.27 4.25 16.19
C ARG A 131 -14.22 5.41 15.90
N VAL A 132 -14.06 6.49 16.65
CA VAL A 132 -14.86 7.73 16.48
C VAL A 132 -14.29 8.56 15.32
N SER A 133 -12.99 8.49 15.08
CA SER A 133 -12.31 9.23 14.01
C SER A 133 -12.14 8.37 12.76
N LYS A 134 -12.28 8.99 11.59
CA LYS A 134 -11.92 8.38 10.33
C LYS A 134 -10.40 8.17 10.25
N GLU A 135 -9.97 7.11 9.60
CA GLU A 135 -8.56 6.82 9.33
C GLU A 135 -8.19 7.37 7.95
N LYS A 136 -7.14 8.17 7.89
CA LYS A 136 -6.61 8.67 6.61
C LYS A 136 -5.90 7.56 5.86
N VAL A 137 -6.15 7.50 4.55
CA VAL A 137 -5.57 6.51 3.63
C VAL A 137 -4.71 7.22 2.61
N PHE A 138 -3.54 6.65 2.37
CA PHE A 138 -2.55 7.14 1.42
C PHE A 138 -2.32 6.09 0.34
N GLY A 139 -2.28 6.50 -0.91
CA GLY A 139 -1.95 5.66 -2.05
C GLY A 139 -0.47 5.74 -2.41
N LEU A 140 0.13 4.62 -2.77
CA LEU A 140 1.49 4.58 -3.31
C LEU A 140 1.42 4.82 -4.83
N TYR A 141 1.89 5.99 -5.25
CA TYR A 141 1.94 6.38 -6.66
C TYR A 141 3.29 6.04 -7.27
N LYS A 142 3.25 5.63 -8.53
CA LYS A 142 4.44 5.51 -9.38
C LYS A 142 4.45 6.71 -10.29
N PHE A 143 5.44 7.56 -10.12
CA PHE A 143 5.64 8.68 -11.00
C PHE A 143 6.60 8.30 -12.12
N THR A 144 6.35 8.78 -13.33
CA THR A 144 7.38 8.92 -14.35
C THR A 144 8.40 9.96 -13.90
N ASP A 145 9.59 9.98 -14.50
CA ASP A 145 10.63 10.96 -14.16
C ASP A 145 10.14 12.42 -14.28
N GLU A 146 9.25 12.69 -15.26
CA GLU A 146 8.63 14.01 -15.46
C GLU A 146 7.65 14.34 -14.34
N GLU A 147 6.76 13.39 -13.99
CA GLU A 147 5.78 13.54 -12.90
C GLU A 147 6.46 13.65 -11.54
N GLU A 148 7.54 12.91 -11.30
CA GLU A 148 8.33 13.02 -10.07
C GLU A 148 8.95 14.43 -9.95
N THR A 149 9.44 14.98 -11.06
CA THR A 149 9.98 16.33 -11.08
C THR A 149 8.92 17.38 -10.75
N ILE A 150 7.72 17.26 -11.33
CA ILE A 150 6.59 18.15 -11.04
C ILE A 150 6.14 17.99 -9.59
N HIS A 151 6.00 16.76 -9.11
CA HIS A 151 5.60 16.48 -7.73
C HIS A 151 6.56 17.09 -6.71
N ASN A 152 7.89 16.96 -6.93
CA ASN A 152 8.90 17.57 -6.07
C ASN A 152 8.80 19.10 -6.05
N LYS A 153 8.59 19.74 -7.22
CA LYS A 153 8.38 21.19 -7.30
C LYS A 153 7.11 21.63 -6.55
N ILE A 154 6.02 20.88 -6.66
CA ILE A 154 4.78 21.15 -5.91
C ILE A 154 5.03 21.07 -4.39
N LEU A 155 5.77 20.06 -3.92
CA LEU A 155 6.11 19.93 -2.51
C LEU A 155 7.00 21.09 -2.04
N GLU A 156 8.01 21.49 -2.80
CA GLU A 156 8.86 22.62 -2.50
C GLU A 156 8.06 23.93 -2.45
N ALA A 157 7.19 24.17 -3.45
CA ALA A 157 6.34 25.36 -3.49
C ALA A 157 5.37 25.45 -2.30
N ARG A 158 4.85 24.29 -1.84
CA ARG A 158 4.02 24.22 -0.62
C ARG A 158 4.82 24.53 0.64
N LEU A 159 6.04 23.99 0.77
CA LEU A 159 6.90 24.24 1.93
C LEU A 159 7.33 25.70 2.03
N LEU A 160 7.52 26.37 0.88
CA LEU A 160 7.90 27.78 0.78
C LEU A 160 6.69 28.72 0.81
N GLU A 161 5.45 28.19 0.94
CA GLU A 161 4.20 28.97 0.84
C GLU A 161 4.10 29.79 -0.46
N ASN A 162 4.77 29.34 -1.52
CA ASN A 162 4.84 30.03 -2.80
C ASN A 162 3.61 29.72 -3.66
N SER A 163 2.55 30.51 -3.49
CA SER A 163 1.28 30.33 -4.19
C SER A 163 1.36 30.50 -5.72
N GLN A 164 2.33 31.25 -6.23
CA GLN A 164 2.50 31.46 -7.66
C GLN A 164 3.13 30.25 -8.34
N GLU A 165 4.23 29.75 -7.79
CA GLU A 165 4.92 28.56 -8.29
C GLU A 165 4.05 27.30 -8.18
N LEU A 166 3.24 27.20 -7.11
CA LEU A 166 2.26 26.13 -6.96
C LEU A 166 1.24 26.12 -8.10
N ARG A 167 0.72 27.30 -8.50
CA ARG A 167 -0.21 27.42 -9.63
C ARG A 167 0.44 27.03 -10.96
N GLU A 168 1.67 27.44 -11.20
CA GLU A 168 2.42 27.09 -12.41
C GLU A 168 2.66 25.58 -12.50
N CYS A 169 3.03 24.93 -11.40
CA CYS A 169 3.20 23.48 -11.33
C CYS A 169 1.88 22.73 -11.57
N LEU A 170 0.78 23.17 -10.96
CA LEU A 170 -0.54 22.57 -11.15
C LEU A 170 -1.06 22.69 -12.58
N ASN A 171 -0.76 23.80 -13.25
CA ASN A 171 -1.12 23.99 -14.67
C ASN A 171 -0.28 23.14 -15.64
N ALA A 172 0.90 22.67 -15.21
CA ALA A 172 1.75 21.78 -15.99
C ALA A 172 1.29 20.30 -15.94
N VAL A 173 0.44 19.93 -14.97
CA VAL A 173 -0.16 18.61 -14.90
C VAL A 173 -1.27 18.53 -15.93
N LYS A 174 -1.11 17.67 -16.95
CA LYS A 174 -2.13 17.47 -17.98
C LYS A 174 -3.37 16.79 -17.37
N PRO A 175 -4.61 17.24 -17.69
CA PRO A 175 -5.84 16.68 -17.13
C PRO A 175 -6.15 15.23 -17.54
N ASP A 176 -5.40 14.64 -18.48
CA ASP A 176 -5.66 13.32 -19.06
C ASP A 176 -4.83 12.20 -18.41
N SER A 177 -4.18 12.43 -17.26
CA SER A 177 -3.34 11.44 -16.56
C SER A 177 -3.98 10.86 -15.29
N TYR A 178 -5.35 10.88 -15.22
CA TYR A 178 -6.10 10.22 -14.15
C TYR A 178 -7.04 9.18 -14.68
#